data_ddca8f83a32a548cf6605fa7f18beffa
#
_entry.id   ddca8f83a32a548cf6605fa7f18beffa
#
_cell.length_a   1.000
_cell.length_b   1.000
_cell.length_c   1.000
_cell.angle_alpha   90.00
_cell.angle_beta   90.00
_cell.angle_gamma   90.00
#
_symmetry.space_group_name_H-M   'P 1'
#
loop_
_entity.id
_entity.type
_entity.pdbx_description
1 polymer ?
#
loop_
_entity_poly.entity_id
_entity_poly.type
_entity_poly.pdbx_seq_one_letter_code
_entity_poly.pdbx_strand_id
1 'polypeptide(L)'
;MIRPLQIGSVTLPNNLILAPMAGVTDLPFRLLCKEQGAGLLCMEMVSAKAILYKNRNTQALLTIDPRENPVSLQLFGSDPDIIAEIAHQIEDRPFDILDLNMGCPVPKIVNNGEGSALMKNPKLAGEIIEKTVKAIKKPVTVKIRKGFDDEHVNAVEMAKIAEASGAAAVAVHGRTREQFYSGRADWDIIRQVKEAVKIPVIGNGDLLTAEDVIAMEEQTRCDGFMIARGAQGNPWIFRQILHYFETGEHLPKPPASEVAQMILRHARMMLEFKGEYIGIREIRKHAAWYTAGYPHGARLRVAINQVENYEQLETLLMEYFV
;
A
#
# COMPACT_ATOMS: atom_id res chain seq x y z
N MET A 1 14.68 10.10 -9.48
CA MET A 1 13.95 10.80 -10.57
C MET A 1 12.66 10.05 -10.87
N ILE A 2 11.55 10.78 -11.03
CA ILE A 2 10.28 10.13 -11.42
C ILE A 2 10.37 9.69 -12.87
N ARG A 3 10.09 8.40 -13.11
CA ARG A 3 10.23 7.76 -14.43
C ARG A 3 9.29 6.56 -14.54
N PRO A 4 8.96 6.10 -15.76
CA PRO A 4 8.31 4.82 -15.94
C PRO A 4 9.11 3.70 -15.28
N LEU A 5 8.41 2.71 -14.71
CA LEU A 5 9.03 1.55 -14.06
C LEU A 5 8.50 0.26 -14.67
N GLN A 6 9.41 -0.62 -15.09
CA GLN A 6 9.07 -1.94 -15.61
C GLN A 6 9.12 -2.97 -14.47
N ILE A 7 8.02 -3.71 -14.27
CA ILE A 7 7.92 -4.84 -13.33
C ILE A 7 7.43 -6.06 -14.12
N GLY A 8 8.32 -6.98 -14.43
CA GLY A 8 8.01 -8.08 -15.33
C GLY A 8 7.46 -7.59 -16.67
N SER A 9 6.26 -8.00 -17.04
CA SER A 9 5.58 -7.57 -18.27
C SER A 9 4.79 -6.26 -18.14
N VAL A 10 4.70 -5.67 -16.93
CA VAL A 10 3.89 -4.48 -16.65
C VAL A 10 4.75 -3.23 -16.62
N THR A 11 4.35 -2.20 -17.39
CA THR A 11 4.98 -0.88 -17.37
C THR A 11 4.12 0.10 -16.60
N LEU A 12 4.66 0.62 -15.49
CA LEU A 12 4.03 1.68 -14.71
C LEU A 12 4.30 3.05 -15.38
N PRO A 13 3.32 3.97 -15.40
CA PRO A 13 3.52 5.30 -15.99
C PRO A 13 4.54 6.15 -15.21
N ASN A 14 4.67 5.91 -13.93
CA ASN A 14 5.69 6.46 -13.05
C ASN A 14 5.97 5.50 -11.89
N ASN A 15 7.04 5.75 -11.13
CA ASN A 15 7.52 4.89 -10.07
C ASN A 15 7.01 5.25 -8.66
N LEU A 16 5.90 6.02 -8.56
CA LEU A 16 5.20 6.28 -7.30
C LEU A 16 4.11 5.24 -7.08
N ILE A 17 4.17 4.54 -5.96
CA ILE A 17 3.32 3.38 -5.68
C ILE A 17 2.53 3.61 -4.39
N LEU A 18 1.21 3.41 -4.42
CA LEU A 18 0.40 3.38 -3.21
C LEU A 18 0.60 2.05 -2.48
N ALA A 19 1.07 2.10 -1.24
CA ALA A 19 1.30 0.91 -0.42
C ALA A 19 0.00 0.18 -0.04
N PRO A 20 0.03 -1.15 0.11
CA PRO A 20 -1.10 -1.90 0.67
C PRO A 20 -1.24 -1.58 2.17
N MET A 21 -2.41 -1.11 2.57
CA MET A 21 -2.73 -0.77 3.97
C MET A 21 -4.11 -1.29 4.33
N ALA A 22 -4.17 -2.32 5.19
CA ALA A 22 -5.41 -2.94 5.63
C ALA A 22 -6.35 -1.92 6.29
N GLY A 23 -7.60 -1.89 5.83
CA GLY A 23 -8.62 -0.93 6.26
C GLY A 23 -8.41 0.49 5.71
N VAL A 24 -7.47 0.73 4.81
CA VAL A 24 -7.16 2.06 4.25
C VAL A 24 -7.24 2.08 2.74
N THR A 25 -6.54 1.15 2.07
CA THR A 25 -6.45 1.13 0.61
C THR A 25 -7.56 0.28 -0.02
N ASP A 26 -8.80 0.57 0.38
CA ASP A 26 -10.00 0.05 -0.27
C ASP A 26 -10.21 0.70 -1.66
N LEU A 27 -11.15 0.17 -2.42
CA LEU A 27 -11.41 0.64 -3.79
C LEU A 27 -11.64 2.15 -3.89
N PRO A 28 -12.49 2.80 -3.06
CA PRO A 28 -12.67 4.25 -3.08
C PRO A 28 -11.37 5.03 -2.92
N PHE A 29 -10.57 4.68 -1.93
CA PHE A 29 -9.32 5.40 -1.66
C PHE A 29 -8.27 5.17 -2.76
N ARG A 30 -8.18 3.96 -3.31
CA ARG A 30 -7.28 3.67 -4.43
C ARG A 30 -7.62 4.52 -5.65
N LEU A 31 -8.90 4.65 -6.01
CA LEU A 31 -9.33 5.50 -7.13
C LEU A 31 -8.95 6.97 -6.91
N LEU A 32 -9.14 7.51 -5.70
CA LEU A 32 -8.70 8.88 -5.39
C LEU A 32 -7.19 9.05 -5.53
N CYS A 33 -6.38 8.10 -5.09
CA CYS A 33 -4.93 8.14 -5.29
C CYS A 33 -4.53 8.00 -6.77
N LYS A 34 -5.26 7.17 -7.54
CA LYS A 34 -5.05 7.04 -8.99
C LYS A 34 -5.24 8.35 -9.72
N GLU A 35 -6.32 9.06 -9.44
CA GLU A 35 -6.63 10.36 -10.01
C GLU A 35 -5.56 11.43 -9.67
N GLN A 36 -4.88 11.27 -8.56
CA GLN A 36 -3.76 12.14 -8.17
C GLN A 36 -2.42 11.70 -8.76
N GLY A 37 -2.39 10.67 -9.61
CA GLY A 37 -1.21 10.29 -10.37
C GLY A 37 -0.37 9.15 -9.78
N ALA A 38 -0.91 8.35 -8.83
CA ALA A 38 -0.22 7.13 -8.42
C ALA A 38 0.03 6.20 -9.61
N GLY A 39 1.29 5.78 -9.80
CA GLY A 39 1.70 4.93 -10.92
C GLY A 39 1.25 3.49 -10.77
N LEU A 40 1.19 2.97 -9.54
CA LEU A 40 0.66 1.65 -9.20
C LEU A 40 -0.17 1.75 -7.91
N LEU A 41 -1.31 1.09 -7.90
CA LEU A 41 -2.14 0.94 -6.71
C LEU A 41 -1.95 -0.46 -6.13
N CYS A 42 -1.67 -0.57 -4.83
CA CYS A 42 -1.69 -1.87 -4.15
C CYS A 42 -2.96 -2.02 -3.33
N MET A 43 -3.66 -3.14 -3.57
CA MET A 43 -4.86 -3.51 -2.84
C MET A 43 -4.52 -3.91 -1.40
N GLU A 44 -5.52 -3.94 -0.53
CA GLU A 44 -5.39 -4.53 0.81
C GLU A 44 -5.00 -6.00 0.70
N MET A 45 -4.25 -6.50 1.68
CA MET A 45 -3.84 -7.90 1.69
C MET A 45 -5.02 -8.84 1.92
N VAL A 46 -5.08 -9.91 1.15
CA VAL A 46 -6.14 -10.93 1.21
C VAL A 46 -5.55 -12.29 1.60
N SER A 47 -6.20 -12.97 2.53
CA SER A 47 -5.78 -14.31 2.94
C SER A 47 -6.09 -15.34 1.86
N ALA A 48 -5.08 -16.10 1.42
CA ALA A 48 -5.26 -17.21 0.50
C ALA A 48 -6.22 -18.27 1.08
N LYS A 49 -6.10 -18.60 2.37
CA LYS A 49 -7.03 -19.50 3.07
C LYS A 49 -8.47 -18.94 3.11
N ALA A 50 -8.65 -17.62 3.28
CA ALA A 50 -9.98 -17.04 3.28
C ALA A 50 -10.67 -17.12 1.91
N ILE A 51 -9.90 -17.04 0.82
CA ILE A 51 -10.41 -17.28 -0.54
C ILE A 51 -10.77 -18.76 -0.71
N LEU A 52 -9.88 -19.67 -0.32
CA LEU A 52 -10.11 -21.12 -0.40
C LEU A 52 -11.40 -21.55 0.30
N TYR A 53 -11.64 -21.00 1.50
CA TYR A 53 -12.87 -21.29 2.26
C TYR A 53 -14.07 -20.40 1.90
N LYS A 54 -14.02 -19.65 0.79
CA LYS A 54 -15.11 -18.82 0.24
C LYS A 54 -15.70 -17.85 1.27
N ASN A 55 -14.85 -17.23 2.09
CA ASN A 55 -15.30 -16.26 3.08
C ASN A 55 -15.96 -15.06 2.37
N ARG A 56 -17.22 -14.75 2.74
CA ARG A 56 -18.01 -13.70 2.07
C ARG A 56 -17.36 -12.31 2.12
N ASN A 57 -16.70 -11.97 3.22
CA ASN A 57 -16.06 -10.67 3.39
C ASN A 57 -14.83 -10.50 2.48
N THR A 58 -14.26 -11.61 1.98
CA THR A 58 -13.10 -11.59 1.10
C THR A 58 -13.44 -11.09 -0.30
N GLN A 59 -14.69 -11.27 -0.77
CA GLN A 59 -15.07 -10.86 -2.13
C GLN A 59 -14.99 -9.33 -2.33
N ALA A 60 -15.38 -8.55 -1.32
CA ALA A 60 -15.24 -7.09 -1.38
C ALA A 60 -13.77 -6.64 -1.51
N LEU A 61 -12.85 -7.34 -0.82
CA LEU A 61 -11.41 -7.07 -0.92
C LEU A 61 -10.81 -7.41 -2.29
N LEU A 62 -11.46 -8.27 -3.07
CA LEU A 62 -11.03 -8.68 -4.41
C LEU A 62 -11.68 -7.84 -5.53
N THR A 63 -12.45 -6.80 -5.18
CA THR A 63 -13.09 -5.93 -6.16
C THR A 63 -12.06 -4.98 -6.78
N ILE A 64 -12.04 -4.94 -8.10
CA ILE A 64 -11.16 -4.09 -8.90
C ILE A 64 -12.01 -3.32 -9.91
N ASP A 65 -11.76 -2.03 -10.03
CA ASP A 65 -12.35 -1.16 -11.05
C ASP A 65 -11.35 -0.98 -12.21
N PRO A 66 -11.77 -1.04 -13.48
CA PRO A 66 -10.86 -0.84 -14.63
C PRO A 66 -10.07 0.48 -14.59
N ARG A 67 -10.56 1.49 -13.88
CA ARG A 67 -9.87 2.78 -13.71
C ARG A 67 -8.62 2.69 -12.83
N GLU A 68 -8.43 1.61 -12.07
CA GLU A 68 -7.27 1.42 -11.20
C GLU A 68 -5.99 1.02 -11.96
N ASN A 69 -6.11 0.52 -13.18
CA ASN A 69 -4.98 -0.04 -13.94
C ASN A 69 -3.80 0.95 -14.08
N PRO A 70 -2.54 0.52 -13.79
CA PRO A 70 -2.18 -0.80 -13.25
C PRO A 70 -2.46 -0.93 -11.74
N VAL A 71 -2.87 -2.15 -11.33
CA VAL A 71 -3.19 -2.47 -9.94
C VAL A 71 -2.56 -3.79 -9.51
N SER A 72 -2.05 -3.83 -8.27
CA SER A 72 -1.46 -5.02 -7.65
C SER A 72 -2.40 -5.60 -6.60
N LEU A 73 -2.71 -6.90 -6.74
CA LEU A 73 -3.45 -7.67 -5.75
C LEU A 73 -2.46 -8.32 -4.78
N GLN A 74 -2.65 -8.12 -3.48
CA GLN A 74 -1.74 -8.67 -2.47
C GLN A 74 -2.35 -9.88 -1.75
N LEU A 75 -1.68 -11.03 -1.82
CA LEU A 75 -2.01 -12.24 -1.05
C LEU A 75 -1.12 -12.39 0.17
N PHE A 76 -1.64 -13.04 1.22
CA PHE A 76 -0.85 -13.54 2.33
C PHE A 76 -1.26 -14.97 2.74
N GLY A 77 -0.32 -15.68 3.29
CA GLY A 77 -0.45 -17.06 3.79
C GLY A 77 0.92 -17.62 4.15
N SER A 78 0.95 -18.86 4.62
CA SER A 78 2.18 -19.58 4.96
C SER A 78 2.27 -20.98 4.33
N ASP A 79 1.27 -21.38 3.56
CA ASP A 79 1.22 -22.64 2.86
C ASP A 79 1.51 -22.43 1.37
N PRO A 80 2.65 -22.94 0.84
CA PRO A 80 3.05 -22.72 -0.55
C PRO A 80 2.07 -23.27 -1.58
N ASP A 81 1.44 -24.41 -1.30
CA ASP A 81 0.51 -25.06 -2.23
C ASP A 81 -0.81 -24.30 -2.28
N ILE A 82 -1.33 -23.88 -1.12
CA ILE A 82 -2.56 -23.08 -1.06
C ILE A 82 -2.37 -21.72 -1.75
N ILE A 83 -1.23 -21.05 -1.54
CA ILE A 83 -0.98 -19.74 -2.17
C ILE A 83 -0.89 -19.91 -3.69
N ALA A 84 -0.17 -20.90 -4.19
CA ALA A 84 -0.02 -21.18 -5.62
C ALA A 84 -1.37 -21.55 -6.27
N GLU A 85 -2.15 -22.42 -5.63
CA GLU A 85 -3.50 -22.78 -6.08
C GLU A 85 -4.42 -21.57 -6.16
N ILE A 86 -4.45 -20.74 -5.12
CA ILE A 86 -5.29 -19.54 -5.10
C ILE A 86 -4.81 -18.50 -6.11
N ALA A 87 -3.50 -18.32 -6.28
CA ALA A 87 -2.95 -17.43 -7.30
C ALA A 87 -3.42 -17.82 -8.69
N HIS A 88 -3.37 -19.13 -9.02
CA HIS A 88 -3.90 -19.65 -10.29
C HIS A 88 -5.42 -19.46 -10.42
N GLN A 89 -6.18 -19.73 -9.36
CA GLN A 89 -7.64 -19.59 -9.36
C GLN A 89 -8.11 -18.16 -9.62
N ILE A 90 -7.33 -17.15 -9.17
CA ILE A 90 -7.70 -15.74 -9.32
C ILE A 90 -7.00 -15.03 -10.47
N GLU A 91 -6.16 -15.73 -11.25
CA GLU A 91 -5.34 -15.12 -12.31
C GLU A 91 -6.16 -14.37 -13.36
N ASP A 92 -7.37 -14.86 -13.68
CA ASP A 92 -8.27 -14.23 -14.66
C ASP A 92 -8.89 -12.90 -14.17
N ARG A 93 -8.71 -12.54 -12.88
CA ARG A 93 -9.17 -11.24 -12.39
C ARG A 93 -8.33 -10.09 -12.98
N PRO A 94 -8.89 -8.87 -13.08
CA PRO A 94 -8.26 -7.75 -13.80
C PRO A 94 -7.16 -7.03 -12.98
N PHE A 95 -6.38 -7.74 -12.16
CA PHE A 95 -5.15 -7.19 -11.58
C PHE A 95 -3.96 -7.41 -12.54
N ASP A 96 -2.95 -6.58 -12.44
CA ASP A 96 -1.77 -6.63 -13.31
C ASP A 96 -0.59 -7.36 -12.67
N ILE A 97 -0.44 -7.24 -11.37
CA ILE A 97 0.66 -7.79 -10.57
C ILE A 97 0.08 -8.54 -9.37
N LEU A 98 0.61 -9.72 -9.07
CA LEU A 98 0.34 -10.42 -7.82
C LEU A 98 1.47 -10.12 -6.83
N ASP A 99 1.14 -9.55 -5.67
CA ASP A 99 2.12 -9.28 -4.62
C ASP A 99 1.97 -10.23 -3.44
N LEU A 100 3.08 -10.70 -2.88
CA LEU A 100 3.12 -11.58 -1.71
C LEU A 100 3.49 -10.77 -0.46
N ASN A 101 2.61 -10.78 0.54
CA ASN A 101 2.87 -10.11 1.80
C ASN A 101 3.75 -10.97 2.71
N MET A 102 4.99 -10.53 2.91
CA MET A 102 5.94 -11.11 3.86
C MET A 102 6.42 -10.06 4.89
N GLY A 103 5.61 -9.01 5.12
CA GLY A 103 6.00 -7.89 5.98
C GLY A 103 4.94 -7.44 6.99
N CYS A 104 3.72 -7.99 7.00
CA CYS A 104 2.67 -7.59 7.95
C CYS A 104 3.10 -7.88 9.40
N PRO A 105 3.13 -6.88 10.31
CA PRO A 105 3.60 -7.05 11.67
C PRO A 105 2.50 -7.43 12.67
N VAL A 106 1.24 -7.49 12.22
CA VAL A 106 0.08 -7.67 13.10
C VAL A 106 0.13 -9.02 13.82
N PRO A 107 0.00 -9.07 15.16
CA PRO A 107 0.14 -10.31 15.93
C PRO A 107 -0.73 -11.46 15.43
N LYS A 108 -1.98 -11.20 15.06
CA LYS A 108 -2.91 -12.21 14.54
C LYS A 108 -2.37 -12.90 13.27
N ILE A 109 -1.65 -12.18 12.42
CA ILE A 109 -1.03 -12.72 11.20
C ILE A 109 0.25 -13.45 11.55
N VAL A 110 1.13 -12.81 12.33
CA VAL A 110 2.44 -13.34 12.70
C VAL A 110 2.34 -14.64 13.50
N ASN A 111 1.38 -14.74 14.42
CA ASN A 111 1.16 -15.94 15.23
C ASN A 111 0.69 -17.16 14.39
N ASN A 112 0.19 -16.94 13.18
CA ASN A 112 -0.15 -18.00 12.23
C ASN A 112 1.03 -18.37 11.31
N GLY A 113 2.22 -17.84 11.53
CA GLY A 113 3.38 -18.05 10.66
C GLY A 113 3.34 -17.29 9.35
N GLU A 114 2.46 -16.29 9.23
CA GLU A 114 2.19 -15.51 8.03
C GLU A 114 2.79 -14.08 8.11
N GLY A 115 2.80 -13.36 7.01
CA GLY A 115 3.31 -12.00 6.96
C GLY A 115 4.79 -11.94 7.34
N SER A 116 5.16 -11.07 8.29
CA SER A 116 6.56 -10.92 8.71
C SER A 116 7.16 -12.13 9.44
N ALA A 117 6.36 -13.10 9.87
CA ALA A 117 6.87 -14.38 10.39
C ALA A 117 7.67 -15.15 9.34
N LEU A 118 7.37 -14.97 8.05
CA LEU A 118 8.11 -15.60 6.95
C LEU A 118 9.56 -15.09 6.86
N MET A 119 9.87 -13.90 7.37
CA MET A 119 11.25 -13.42 7.50
C MET A 119 12.14 -14.34 8.36
N LYS A 120 11.54 -15.10 9.27
CA LYS A 120 12.26 -16.07 10.12
C LYS A 120 12.47 -17.41 9.42
N ASN A 121 11.87 -17.63 8.26
CA ASN A 121 11.99 -18.87 7.49
C ASN A 121 12.21 -18.57 6.00
N PRO A 122 13.43 -18.11 5.62
CA PRO A 122 13.76 -17.76 4.25
C PRO A 122 13.54 -18.89 3.24
N LYS A 123 13.76 -20.14 3.65
CA LYS A 123 13.51 -21.32 2.81
C LYS A 123 12.03 -21.45 2.43
N LEU A 124 11.13 -21.34 3.42
CA LEU A 124 9.69 -21.38 3.18
C LEU A 124 9.23 -20.20 2.32
N ALA A 125 9.77 -19.00 2.58
CA ALA A 125 9.49 -17.83 1.76
C ALA A 125 9.87 -18.06 0.29
N GLY A 126 11.05 -18.61 0.03
CA GLY A 126 11.49 -18.97 -1.32
C GLY A 126 10.57 -19.99 -1.99
N GLU A 127 10.15 -21.02 -1.27
CA GLU A 127 9.21 -22.03 -1.78
C GLU A 127 7.84 -21.42 -2.15
N ILE A 128 7.30 -20.54 -1.31
CA ILE A 128 6.06 -19.81 -1.59
C ILE A 128 6.19 -18.99 -2.88
N ILE A 129 7.28 -18.23 -3.02
CA ILE A 129 7.51 -17.40 -4.20
C ILE A 129 7.63 -18.26 -5.45
N GLU A 130 8.48 -19.29 -5.42
CA GLU A 130 8.74 -20.14 -6.57
C GLU A 130 7.48 -20.85 -7.07
N LYS A 131 6.69 -21.44 -6.16
CA LYS A 131 5.44 -22.12 -6.52
C LYS A 131 4.43 -21.12 -7.09
N THR A 132 4.32 -19.91 -6.51
CA THR A 132 3.41 -18.87 -7.01
C THR A 132 3.82 -18.41 -8.40
N VAL A 133 5.11 -18.13 -8.64
CA VAL A 133 5.65 -17.74 -9.94
C VAL A 133 5.37 -18.80 -11.02
N LYS A 134 5.51 -20.08 -10.67
CA LYS A 134 5.23 -21.19 -11.59
C LYS A 134 3.73 -21.39 -11.87
N ALA A 135 2.86 -20.94 -10.96
CA ALA A 135 1.41 -21.15 -11.06
C ALA A 135 0.71 -20.15 -11.97
N ILE A 136 1.26 -18.95 -12.18
CA ILE A 136 0.63 -17.87 -12.93
C ILE A 136 1.59 -17.23 -13.96
N LYS A 137 1.02 -16.56 -14.97
CA LYS A 137 1.78 -15.82 -16.00
C LYS A 137 2.03 -14.37 -15.63
N LYS A 138 1.18 -13.80 -14.76
CA LYS A 138 1.32 -12.41 -14.29
C LYS A 138 2.57 -12.26 -13.44
N PRO A 139 3.21 -11.07 -13.44
CA PRO A 139 4.37 -10.81 -12.58
C PRO A 139 4.02 -11.01 -11.10
N VAL A 140 4.90 -11.70 -10.38
CA VAL A 140 4.81 -11.87 -8.92
C VAL A 140 5.84 -10.97 -8.26
N THR A 141 5.42 -10.17 -7.29
CA THR A 141 6.29 -9.33 -6.46
C THR A 141 6.21 -9.74 -5.00
N VAL A 142 7.15 -9.26 -4.19
CA VAL A 142 7.20 -9.59 -2.77
C VAL A 142 7.39 -8.31 -1.96
N LYS A 143 6.59 -8.14 -0.90
CA LYS A 143 6.78 -7.04 0.05
C LYS A 143 7.29 -7.57 1.38
N ILE A 144 8.48 -7.11 1.77
CA ILE A 144 9.20 -7.51 2.99
C ILE A 144 9.45 -6.33 3.93
N ARG A 145 9.94 -6.64 5.13
CA ARG A 145 10.54 -5.70 6.07
C ARG A 145 12.07 -5.83 6.11
N LYS A 146 12.73 -4.95 6.87
CA LYS A 146 14.17 -5.00 7.19
C LYS A 146 14.57 -6.36 7.79
N GLY A 147 13.71 -6.89 8.65
CA GLY A 147 13.88 -8.14 9.38
C GLY A 147 12.71 -8.35 10.35
N PHE A 148 12.82 -9.40 11.18
CA PHE A 148 11.82 -9.66 12.22
C PHE A 148 12.04 -8.76 13.44
N ASP A 149 13.26 -8.70 13.94
CA ASP A 149 13.76 -7.88 15.04
C ASP A 149 15.18 -7.37 14.72
N ASP A 150 15.81 -6.66 15.64
CA ASP A 150 17.14 -6.08 15.42
C ASP A 150 18.27 -7.13 15.40
N GLU A 151 18.04 -8.31 15.98
CA GLU A 151 18.99 -9.44 15.93
C GLU A 151 18.84 -10.27 14.64
N HIS A 152 17.67 -10.18 13.99
CA HIS A 152 17.33 -10.94 12.78
C HIS A 152 17.00 -9.99 11.60
N VAL A 153 17.99 -9.18 11.22
CA VAL A 153 17.94 -8.30 10.04
C VAL A 153 18.42 -9.08 8.82
N ASN A 154 17.52 -9.43 7.90
CA ASN A 154 17.83 -10.31 6.78
C ASN A 154 17.18 -9.91 5.44
N ALA A 155 16.82 -8.64 5.25
CA ALA A 155 16.17 -8.18 4.02
C ALA A 155 17.00 -8.47 2.76
N VAL A 156 18.34 -8.38 2.84
CA VAL A 156 19.25 -8.68 1.71
C VAL A 156 19.17 -10.15 1.32
N GLU A 157 19.19 -11.06 2.29
CA GLU A 157 19.03 -12.51 2.05
C GLU A 157 17.66 -12.80 1.43
N MET A 158 16.59 -12.25 2.01
CA MET A 158 15.22 -12.42 1.52
C MET A 158 15.06 -11.91 0.08
N ALA A 159 15.66 -10.78 -0.26
CA ALA A 159 15.60 -10.23 -1.61
C ALA A 159 16.34 -11.10 -2.63
N LYS A 160 17.51 -11.65 -2.28
CA LYS A 160 18.24 -12.61 -3.13
C LYS A 160 17.44 -13.90 -3.35
N ILE A 161 16.76 -14.38 -2.31
CA ILE A 161 15.88 -15.55 -2.41
C ILE A 161 14.68 -15.22 -3.31
N ALA A 162 14.06 -14.05 -3.14
CA ALA A 162 12.95 -13.62 -3.98
C ALA A 162 13.35 -13.56 -5.47
N GLU A 163 14.50 -12.97 -5.79
CA GLU A 163 15.03 -12.93 -7.15
C GLU A 163 15.30 -14.34 -7.69
N ALA A 164 15.99 -15.18 -6.93
CA ALA A 164 16.30 -16.56 -7.33
C ALA A 164 15.03 -17.43 -7.52
N SER A 165 13.97 -17.13 -6.80
CA SER A 165 12.66 -17.79 -6.90
C SER A 165 11.78 -17.21 -8.02
N GLY A 166 12.26 -16.20 -8.78
CA GLY A 166 11.59 -15.64 -9.96
C GLY A 166 10.67 -14.44 -9.68
N ALA A 167 10.77 -13.81 -8.51
CA ALA A 167 10.04 -12.56 -8.27
C ALA A 167 10.44 -11.47 -9.26
N ALA A 168 9.47 -10.69 -9.75
CA ALA A 168 9.67 -9.61 -10.71
C ALA A 168 10.10 -8.28 -10.07
N ALA A 169 9.88 -8.09 -8.76
CA ALA A 169 10.35 -6.97 -7.97
C ALA A 169 10.25 -7.27 -6.47
N VAL A 170 10.96 -6.49 -5.65
CA VAL A 170 10.86 -6.56 -4.18
C VAL A 170 10.62 -5.18 -3.59
N ALA A 171 9.61 -5.05 -2.72
CA ALA A 171 9.36 -3.84 -1.94
C ALA A 171 9.87 -4.03 -0.51
N VAL A 172 10.70 -3.09 -0.03
CA VAL A 172 11.39 -3.19 1.27
C VAL A 172 10.96 -2.06 2.18
N HIS A 173 10.29 -2.40 3.29
CA HIS A 173 10.06 -1.45 4.37
C HIS A 173 11.27 -1.45 5.32
N GLY A 174 11.92 -0.29 5.49
CA GLY A 174 13.14 -0.13 6.29
C GLY A 174 12.96 -0.23 7.81
N ARG A 175 11.93 -0.92 8.30
CA ARG A 175 11.69 -1.23 9.73
C ARG A 175 11.58 -2.71 9.96
N THR A 176 11.99 -3.19 11.12
CA THR A 176 11.74 -4.56 11.56
C THR A 176 10.26 -4.76 11.92
N ARG A 177 9.85 -6.00 12.08
CA ARG A 177 8.49 -6.32 12.58
C ARG A 177 8.26 -5.73 13.98
N GLU A 178 9.24 -5.80 14.87
CA GLU A 178 9.10 -5.30 16.24
C GLU A 178 9.01 -3.78 16.33
N GLN A 179 9.74 -3.06 15.49
CA GLN A 179 9.60 -1.62 15.38
C GLN A 179 8.19 -1.18 15.00
N PHE A 180 7.43 -2.03 14.34
CA PHE A 180 6.09 -1.74 13.82
C PHE A 180 6.07 -0.45 12.98
N TYR A 181 5.90 0.73 13.61
CA TYR A 181 6.01 2.07 13.01
C TYR A 181 6.85 3.03 13.86
N SER A 182 7.46 2.56 14.94
CA SER A 182 8.30 3.39 15.81
C SER A 182 9.66 3.70 15.19
N GLY A 183 10.31 4.76 15.68
CA GLY A 183 11.59 5.21 15.17
C GLY A 183 11.56 5.68 13.72
N ARG A 184 12.70 5.66 13.04
CA ARG A 184 12.84 5.97 11.61
C ARG A 184 13.05 4.70 10.79
N ALA A 185 12.59 4.72 9.55
CA ALA A 185 12.91 3.67 8.60
C ALA A 185 14.41 3.74 8.25
N ASP A 186 15.06 2.59 8.30
CA ASP A 186 16.44 2.44 7.90
C ASP A 186 16.52 2.34 6.36
N TRP A 187 16.91 3.41 5.72
CA TRP A 187 17.05 3.43 4.27
C TRP A 187 18.34 2.78 3.79
N ASP A 188 19.35 2.62 4.66
CA ASP A 188 20.58 1.93 4.29
C ASP A 188 20.34 0.46 3.95
N ILE A 189 19.42 -0.21 4.64
CA ILE A 189 19.06 -1.59 4.27
C ILE A 189 18.42 -1.67 2.88
N ILE A 190 17.67 -0.63 2.45
CA ILE A 190 17.09 -0.55 1.10
C ILE A 190 18.22 -0.42 0.06
N ARG A 191 19.24 0.42 0.34
CA ARG A 191 20.43 0.53 -0.49
C ARG A 191 21.17 -0.81 -0.62
N GLN A 192 21.40 -1.50 0.51
CA GLN A 192 22.06 -2.81 0.51
C GLN A 192 21.29 -3.84 -0.30
N VAL A 193 19.94 -3.85 -0.21
CA VAL A 193 19.10 -4.71 -1.06
C VAL A 193 19.27 -4.33 -2.52
N LYS A 194 19.23 -3.03 -2.87
CA LYS A 194 19.39 -2.56 -4.26
C LYS A 194 20.74 -2.96 -4.88
N GLU A 195 21.79 -2.95 -4.09
CA GLU A 195 23.12 -3.39 -4.51
C GLU A 195 23.23 -4.92 -4.67
N ALA A 196 22.36 -5.68 -4.02
CA ALA A 196 22.44 -7.13 -3.93
C ALA A 196 21.63 -7.89 -4.98
N VAL A 197 20.63 -7.24 -5.62
CA VAL A 197 19.73 -7.86 -6.60
C VAL A 197 19.64 -7.05 -7.89
N LYS A 198 19.20 -7.69 -8.98
CA LYS A 198 19.03 -7.05 -10.30
C LYS A 198 17.58 -6.68 -10.58
N ILE A 199 16.63 -7.35 -9.93
CA ILE A 199 15.21 -7.02 -10.04
C ILE A 199 14.93 -5.64 -9.45
N PRO A 200 13.89 -4.92 -9.89
CA PRO A 200 13.49 -3.64 -9.31
C PRO A 200 13.30 -3.71 -7.80
N VAL A 201 13.88 -2.72 -7.09
CA VAL A 201 13.73 -2.54 -5.64
C VAL A 201 12.86 -1.32 -5.39
N ILE A 202 11.81 -1.49 -4.60
CA ILE A 202 10.85 -0.46 -4.24
C ILE A 202 11.08 -0.08 -2.79
N GLY A 203 11.53 1.17 -2.55
CA GLY A 203 11.76 1.70 -1.20
C GLY A 203 10.46 2.09 -0.51
N ASN A 204 10.32 1.71 0.76
CA ASN A 204 9.17 2.05 1.58
C ASN A 204 9.58 2.44 3.01
N GLY A 205 8.91 3.45 3.55
CA GLY A 205 9.08 3.95 4.91
C GLY A 205 9.43 5.43 4.97
N ASP A 206 8.63 6.18 5.72
CA ASP A 206 8.79 7.62 6.00
C ASP A 206 8.84 8.53 4.76
N LEU A 207 8.11 8.18 3.71
CA LEU A 207 7.88 9.02 2.55
C LEU A 207 6.62 9.85 2.78
N LEU A 208 6.79 11.11 3.14
CA LEU A 208 5.72 12.05 3.50
C LEU A 208 5.70 13.29 2.59
N THR A 209 6.81 13.58 1.91
CA THR A 209 7.00 14.75 1.05
C THR A 209 7.79 14.39 -0.21
N ALA A 210 7.92 15.34 -1.14
CA ALA A 210 8.76 15.19 -2.32
C ALA A 210 10.25 15.09 -1.95
N GLU A 211 10.68 15.81 -0.91
CA GLU A 211 12.05 15.79 -0.40
C GLU A 211 12.42 14.43 0.17
N ASP A 212 11.48 13.74 0.84
CA ASP A 212 11.73 12.38 1.33
C ASP A 212 11.95 11.41 0.17
N VAL A 213 11.23 11.60 -0.95
CA VAL A 213 11.42 10.78 -2.16
C VAL A 213 12.81 11.05 -2.79
N ILE A 214 13.22 12.32 -2.87
CA ILE A 214 14.55 12.70 -3.36
C ILE A 214 15.64 12.10 -2.47
N ALA A 215 15.51 12.30 -1.15
CA ALA A 215 16.49 11.79 -0.19
C ALA A 215 16.60 10.25 -0.22
N MET A 216 15.46 9.56 -0.36
CA MET A 216 15.47 8.10 -0.53
C MET A 216 16.15 7.69 -1.85
N GLU A 217 15.88 8.37 -2.96
CA GLU A 217 16.52 8.08 -4.24
C GLU A 217 18.04 8.28 -4.15
N GLU A 218 18.47 9.42 -3.62
CA GLU A 218 19.89 9.75 -3.48
C GLU A 218 20.65 8.75 -2.59
N GLN A 219 20.02 8.38 -1.48
CA GLN A 219 20.63 7.48 -0.50
C GLN A 219 20.61 6.02 -0.94
N THR A 220 19.55 5.56 -1.63
CA THR A 220 19.32 4.13 -1.87
C THR A 220 19.45 3.71 -3.32
N ARG A 221 19.22 4.63 -4.25
CA ARG A 221 19.11 4.37 -5.71
C ARG A 221 18.04 3.31 -6.04
N CYS A 222 17.04 3.15 -5.19
CA CYS A 222 15.92 2.25 -5.47
C CYS A 222 15.15 2.69 -6.72
N ASP A 223 14.40 1.75 -7.33
CA ASP A 223 13.76 1.97 -8.62
C ASP A 223 12.37 2.59 -8.49
N GLY A 224 11.69 2.37 -7.36
CA GLY A 224 10.35 2.89 -7.08
C GLY A 224 10.19 3.31 -5.63
N PHE A 225 9.15 4.09 -5.37
CA PHE A 225 8.85 4.70 -4.07
C PHE A 225 7.44 4.34 -3.63
N MET A 226 7.34 3.55 -2.55
CA MET A 226 6.06 3.08 -2.04
C MET A 226 5.60 3.96 -0.88
N ILE A 227 4.52 4.73 -1.11
CA ILE A 227 3.96 5.69 -0.18
C ILE A 227 2.83 5.02 0.61
N ALA A 228 2.92 5.05 1.93
CA ALA A 228 1.91 4.51 2.85
C ALA A 228 1.25 5.64 3.65
N ARG A 229 1.70 5.88 4.87
CA ARG A 229 1.12 6.87 5.79
C ARG A 229 1.09 8.29 5.21
N GLY A 230 2.01 8.63 4.31
CA GLY A 230 1.99 9.93 3.60
C GLY A 230 0.74 10.17 2.77
N ALA A 231 0.07 9.10 2.31
CA ALA A 231 -1.18 9.19 1.57
C ALA A 231 -2.43 9.23 2.47
N GLN A 232 -2.34 8.89 3.75
CA GLN A 232 -3.49 8.87 4.67
C GLN A 232 -4.04 10.29 4.88
N GLY A 233 -5.28 10.53 4.43
CA GLY A 233 -5.87 11.88 4.43
C GLY A 233 -5.20 12.87 3.47
N ASN A 234 -4.31 12.38 2.60
CA ASN A 234 -3.59 13.19 1.63
C ASN A 234 -3.38 12.43 0.31
N PRO A 235 -4.43 12.08 -0.45
CA PRO A 235 -4.25 11.47 -1.76
C PRO A 235 -3.49 12.37 -2.73
N TRP A 236 -3.51 13.70 -2.53
CA TRP A 236 -2.78 14.69 -3.32
C TRP A 236 -1.26 14.54 -3.28
N ILE A 237 -0.71 13.74 -2.34
CA ILE A 237 0.74 13.54 -2.21
C ILE A 237 1.37 13.09 -3.53
N PHE A 238 0.68 12.26 -4.32
CA PHE A 238 1.17 11.81 -5.63
C PHE A 238 1.30 12.99 -6.59
N ARG A 239 0.26 13.83 -6.73
CA ARG A 239 0.28 15.04 -7.56
C ARG A 239 1.33 16.05 -7.06
N GLN A 240 1.47 16.20 -5.74
CA GLN A 240 2.46 17.09 -5.14
C GLN A 240 3.89 16.67 -5.48
N ILE A 241 4.19 15.38 -5.37
CA ILE A 241 5.51 14.83 -5.73
C ILE A 241 5.77 14.98 -7.23
N LEU A 242 4.82 14.59 -8.09
CA LEU A 242 4.95 14.70 -9.53
C LEU A 242 5.23 16.15 -9.96
N HIS A 243 4.45 17.09 -9.45
CA HIS A 243 4.60 18.52 -9.76
C HIS A 243 5.98 19.04 -9.32
N TYR A 244 6.42 18.69 -8.12
CA TYR A 244 7.73 19.11 -7.61
C TYR A 244 8.88 18.59 -8.50
N PHE A 245 8.80 17.34 -8.94
CA PHE A 245 9.83 16.79 -9.84
C PHE A 245 9.80 17.40 -11.25
N GLU A 246 8.65 17.87 -11.70
CA GLU A 246 8.48 18.52 -13.00
C GLU A 246 8.95 19.98 -12.99
N THR A 247 8.63 20.74 -11.93
CA THR A 247 8.78 22.20 -11.89
C THR A 247 9.83 22.69 -10.88
N GLY A 248 10.18 21.90 -9.89
CA GLY A 248 10.97 22.32 -8.72
C GLY A 248 10.18 23.13 -7.70
N GLU A 249 8.87 23.28 -7.88
CA GLU A 249 8.01 24.11 -7.02
C GLU A 249 7.01 23.24 -6.24
N HIS A 250 6.71 23.63 -5.00
CA HIS A 250 5.68 22.96 -4.21
C HIS A 250 4.29 23.44 -4.62
N LEU A 251 3.38 22.49 -4.80
CA LEU A 251 1.96 22.83 -4.81
C LEU A 251 1.53 23.35 -3.44
N PRO A 252 0.70 24.38 -3.38
CA PRO A 252 0.13 24.85 -2.12
C PRO A 252 -0.70 23.75 -1.47
N LYS A 253 -0.78 23.78 -0.15
CA LYS A 253 -1.69 22.91 0.59
C LYS A 253 -3.12 23.13 0.07
N PRO A 254 -3.90 22.06 -0.18
CA PRO A 254 -5.29 22.20 -0.60
C PRO A 254 -6.08 23.14 0.34
N PRO A 255 -6.88 24.06 -0.18
CA PRO A 255 -7.73 24.90 0.66
C PRO A 255 -8.77 24.04 1.39
N ALA A 256 -9.28 24.53 2.52
CA ALA A 256 -10.23 23.80 3.34
C ALA A 256 -11.49 23.36 2.56
N SER A 257 -11.97 24.18 1.64
CA SER A 257 -13.11 23.85 0.76
C SER A 257 -12.81 22.65 -0.18
N GLU A 258 -11.60 22.55 -0.73
CA GLU A 258 -11.20 21.39 -1.55
C GLU A 258 -11.12 20.11 -0.70
N VAL A 259 -10.62 20.24 0.54
CA VAL A 259 -10.57 19.10 1.48
C VAL A 259 -11.97 18.64 1.86
N ALA A 260 -12.90 19.57 2.15
CA ALA A 260 -14.31 19.22 2.42
C ALA A 260 -14.92 18.46 1.24
N GLN A 261 -14.75 18.97 0.02
CA GLN A 261 -15.25 18.29 -1.20
C GLN A 261 -14.64 16.90 -1.38
N MET A 262 -13.34 16.74 -1.12
CA MET A 262 -12.66 15.42 -1.21
C MET A 262 -13.21 14.45 -0.17
N ILE A 263 -13.43 14.89 1.06
CA ILE A 263 -14.03 14.06 2.12
C ILE A 263 -15.44 13.61 1.72
N LEU A 264 -16.27 14.53 1.24
CA LEU A 264 -17.64 14.23 0.81
C LEU A 264 -17.68 13.27 -0.38
N ARG A 265 -16.78 13.49 -1.35
CA ARG A 265 -16.64 12.58 -2.49
C ARG A 265 -16.20 11.18 -2.05
N HIS A 266 -15.17 11.10 -1.20
CA HIS A 266 -14.70 9.82 -0.64
C HIS A 266 -15.82 9.13 0.13
N ALA A 267 -16.60 9.86 0.93
CA ALA A 267 -17.75 9.34 1.66
C ALA A 267 -18.78 8.73 0.71
N ARG A 268 -19.20 9.43 -0.35
CA ARG A 268 -20.16 8.90 -1.35
C ARG A 268 -19.66 7.61 -1.96
N MET A 269 -18.41 7.57 -2.41
CA MET A 269 -17.81 6.36 -2.99
C MET A 269 -17.78 5.20 -1.97
N MET A 270 -17.50 5.49 -0.70
CA MET A 270 -17.53 4.49 0.38
C MET A 270 -18.94 3.94 0.62
N LEU A 271 -19.95 4.81 0.64
CA LEU A 271 -21.36 4.42 0.81
C LEU A 271 -21.85 3.57 -0.37
N GLU A 272 -21.50 3.95 -1.59
CA GLU A 272 -21.82 3.18 -2.79
C GLU A 272 -21.16 1.80 -2.77
N PHE A 273 -19.89 1.72 -2.33
CA PHE A 273 -19.11 0.48 -2.34
C PHE A 273 -19.45 -0.48 -1.20
N LYS A 274 -19.70 0.04 0.03
CA LYS A 274 -19.86 -0.77 1.27
C LYS A 274 -21.25 -0.71 1.86
N GLY A 275 -22.15 0.09 1.29
CA GLY A 275 -23.43 0.44 1.88
C GLY A 275 -23.29 1.50 2.98
N GLU A 276 -24.42 2.16 3.29
CA GLU A 276 -24.44 3.32 4.19
C GLU A 276 -23.92 3.00 5.60
N TYR A 277 -24.39 1.91 6.19
CA TYR A 277 -24.04 1.55 7.57
C TYR A 277 -22.53 1.33 7.79
N ILE A 278 -21.85 0.64 6.87
CA ILE A 278 -20.42 0.38 6.96
C ILE A 278 -19.63 1.61 6.46
N GLY A 279 -20.03 2.16 5.32
CA GLY A 279 -19.35 3.26 4.67
C GLY A 279 -19.18 4.48 5.57
N ILE A 280 -20.28 4.91 6.25
CA ILE A 280 -20.21 6.07 7.15
C ILE A 280 -19.32 5.84 8.38
N ARG A 281 -19.25 4.61 8.89
CA ARG A 281 -18.36 4.29 10.02
C ARG A 281 -16.89 4.26 9.61
N GLU A 282 -16.62 3.73 8.44
CA GLU A 282 -15.24 3.64 7.95
C GLU A 282 -14.70 4.97 7.44
N ILE A 283 -15.54 5.82 6.84
CA ILE A 283 -15.08 7.15 6.39
C ILE A 283 -14.66 8.06 7.54
N ARG A 284 -15.18 7.87 8.76
CA ARG A 284 -14.82 8.68 9.94
C ARG A 284 -13.29 8.76 10.15
N LYS A 285 -12.59 7.65 10.03
CA LYS A 285 -11.12 7.64 10.18
C LYS A 285 -10.41 8.40 9.05
N HIS A 286 -10.87 8.23 7.80
CA HIS A 286 -10.31 8.97 6.66
C HIS A 286 -10.58 10.47 6.80
N ALA A 287 -11.82 10.86 7.12
CA ALA A 287 -12.19 12.25 7.36
C ALA A 287 -11.35 12.88 8.47
N ALA A 288 -11.10 12.13 9.56
CA ALA A 288 -10.23 12.57 10.63
C ALA A 288 -8.78 12.81 10.18
N TRP A 289 -8.26 12.00 9.25
CA TRP A 289 -6.93 12.21 8.68
C TRP A 289 -6.88 13.41 7.74
N TYR A 290 -7.87 13.59 6.87
CA TYR A 290 -7.97 14.75 5.96
C TYR A 290 -7.95 16.08 6.72
N THR A 291 -8.56 16.14 7.91
CA THR A 291 -8.67 17.35 8.72
C THR A 291 -7.41 17.67 9.53
N ALA A 292 -6.38 16.81 9.48
CA ALA A 292 -5.15 17.04 10.21
C ALA A 292 -4.41 18.31 9.70
N GLY A 293 -4.00 19.16 10.65
CA GLY A 293 -3.26 20.39 10.33
C GLY A 293 -4.11 21.52 9.73
N TYR A 294 -5.45 21.44 9.80
CA TYR A 294 -6.36 22.55 9.50
C TYR A 294 -6.88 23.21 10.80
N PRO A 295 -7.29 24.49 10.74
CA PRO A 295 -7.92 25.17 11.87
C PRO A 295 -9.09 24.33 12.41
N HIS A 296 -9.27 24.34 13.73
CA HIS A 296 -10.30 23.55 14.42
C HIS A 296 -10.25 22.01 14.21
N GLY A 297 -9.25 21.46 13.50
CA GLY A 297 -9.17 20.05 13.12
C GLY A 297 -9.27 19.07 14.30
N ALA A 298 -8.80 19.43 15.49
CA ALA A 298 -8.95 18.59 16.68
C ALA A 298 -10.43 18.47 17.12
N ARG A 299 -11.16 19.60 17.18
CA ARG A 299 -12.57 19.63 17.53
C ARG A 299 -13.42 18.95 16.46
N LEU A 300 -13.11 19.20 15.20
CA LEU A 300 -13.78 18.59 14.05
C LEU A 300 -13.62 17.06 14.06
N ARG A 301 -12.43 16.52 14.38
CA ARG A 301 -12.22 15.05 14.49
C ARG A 301 -13.11 14.41 15.55
N VAL A 302 -13.33 15.08 16.68
CA VAL A 302 -14.25 14.58 17.71
C VAL A 302 -15.68 14.53 17.16
N ALA A 303 -16.13 15.57 16.47
CA ALA A 303 -17.46 15.62 15.88
C ALA A 303 -17.63 14.57 14.75
N ILE A 304 -16.65 14.43 13.86
CA ILE A 304 -16.63 13.42 12.78
C ILE A 304 -16.86 12.01 13.33
N ASN A 305 -16.27 11.67 14.48
CA ASN A 305 -16.43 10.33 15.07
C ASN A 305 -17.86 10.02 15.55
N GLN A 306 -18.73 11.03 15.66
CA GLN A 306 -20.14 10.89 16.06
C GLN A 306 -21.11 10.88 14.89
N VAL A 307 -20.66 11.18 13.66
CA VAL A 307 -21.53 11.24 12.47
C VAL A 307 -22.13 9.86 12.17
N GLU A 308 -23.42 9.78 11.94
CA GLU A 308 -24.13 8.51 11.70
C GLU A 308 -24.60 8.34 10.25
N ASN A 309 -24.69 9.43 9.49
CA ASN A 309 -25.11 9.45 8.09
C ASN A 309 -24.39 10.52 7.28
N TYR A 310 -24.59 10.50 5.95
CA TYR A 310 -23.91 11.41 5.02
C TYR A 310 -24.30 12.88 5.26
N GLU A 311 -25.57 13.18 5.50
CA GLU A 311 -26.06 14.56 5.71
C GLU A 311 -25.42 15.21 6.94
N GLN A 312 -25.25 14.46 8.03
CA GLN A 312 -24.54 14.95 9.22
C GLN A 312 -23.07 15.26 8.91
N LEU A 313 -22.40 14.41 8.12
CA LEU A 313 -21.02 14.67 7.70
C LEU A 313 -20.93 15.93 6.83
N GLU A 314 -21.83 16.07 5.86
CA GLU A 314 -21.88 17.24 4.97
C GLU A 314 -22.14 18.53 5.75
N THR A 315 -23.15 18.56 6.60
CA THR A 315 -23.47 19.71 7.47
C THR A 315 -22.27 20.11 8.33
N LEU A 316 -21.63 19.15 8.97
CA LEU A 316 -20.46 19.37 9.81
C LEU A 316 -19.28 19.97 9.03
N LEU A 317 -19.00 19.46 7.82
CA LEU A 317 -17.89 19.96 7.01
C LEU A 317 -18.18 21.36 6.46
N MET A 318 -19.43 21.66 6.09
CA MET A 318 -19.83 22.99 5.65
C MET A 318 -19.73 24.02 6.79
N GLU A 319 -20.06 23.65 8.02
CA GLU A 319 -19.92 24.54 9.19
C GLU A 319 -18.45 24.91 9.49
N TYR A 320 -17.50 23.97 9.30
CA TYR A 320 -16.11 24.12 9.75
C TYR A 320 -15.12 24.49 8.64
N PHE A 321 -15.45 24.22 7.35
CA PHE A 321 -14.52 24.35 6.23
C PHE A 321 -15.01 25.30 5.11
N VAL A 322 -16.25 25.68 5.12
CA VAL A 322 -16.86 26.59 4.15
C VAL A 322 -17.47 27.78 4.87
#